data_2d077cc173fe59d1503c90d009c68fca
#
_entry.id   2d077cc173fe59d1503c90d009c68fca
#
_cell.length_a   1.000
_cell.length_b   1.000
_cell.length_c   1.000
_cell.angle_alpha   90.00
_cell.angle_beta   90.00
_cell.angle_gamma   90.00
#
_symmetry.space_group_name_H-M   'P 1'
#
loop_
_entity.id
_entity.type
_entity.pdbx_description
1 polymer ?
#
loop_
_entity_poly.entity_id
_entity_poly.type
_entity_poly.pdbx_seq_one_letter_code
_entity_poly.pdbx_strand_id
1 'polypeptide(L)'
;MVHIAVISSSIRKGRKSHRVALYFSNYLKENKLATVEILDLAKYNFPLFDERLHLQNHPHKAALDFSGKIKSADGVIIVTPEYNGGYPASLKNVIDLLYDEWHHKPVAISTVSDSNFGGSQVITSLQFTLWKIRAWTVPAMFPVPRVTELFDDKGNPADKTAIDKRAANFIKELFRFIEAKKVPGLGISKTELAKTKL
;
A
#
# COMPACT_ATOMS: atom_id res chain seq x y z
N MET A 1 -12.41 10.16 11.09
CA MET A 1 -10.94 9.93 11.23
C MET A 1 -10.49 9.20 9.97
N VAL A 2 -9.35 9.56 9.39
CA VAL A 2 -8.81 8.89 8.20
C VAL A 2 -8.51 7.42 8.53
N HIS A 3 -8.80 6.51 7.60
CA HIS A 3 -8.52 5.08 7.72
C HIS A 3 -7.45 4.65 6.69
N ILE A 4 -6.36 4.05 7.15
CA ILE A 4 -5.23 3.62 6.32
C ILE A 4 -5.08 2.11 6.35
N ALA A 5 -5.07 1.48 5.18
CA ALA A 5 -4.66 0.09 5.03
C ALA A 5 -3.14 0.02 4.77
N VAL A 6 -2.41 -0.78 5.56
CA VAL A 6 -0.98 -1.02 5.36
C VAL A 6 -0.79 -2.44 4.84
N ILE A 7 -0.43 -2.59 3.57
CA ILE A 7 -0.17 -3.90 2.96
C ILE A 7 1.25 -4.34 3.29
N SER A 8 1.39 -5.44 4.05
CA SER A 8 2.66 -6.15 4.23
C SER A 8 2.77 -7.24 3.17
N SER A 9 3.50 -6.95 2.08
CA SER A 9 3.37 -7.71 0.83
C SER A 9 4.13 -9.04 0.79
N SER A 10 5.19 -9.19 1.58
CA SER A 10 6.01 -10.40 1.58
C SER A 10 5.37 -11.56 2.36
N ILE A 11 5.36 -12.75 1.76
CA ILE A 11 4.96 -14.00 2.42
C ILE A 11 6.15 -14.91 2.76
N ARG A 12 7.37 -14.44 2.48
CA ARG A 12 8.62 -15.21 2.68
C ARG A 12 8.83 -15.49 4.18
N LYS A 13 9.29 -16.71 4.51
CA LYS A 13 9.77 -17.03 5.85
C LYS A 13 10.95 -16.12 6.21
N GLY A 14 10.97 -15.58 7.43
CA GLY A 14 12.02 -14.66 7.89
C GLY A 14 11.99 -13.28 7.20
N ARG A 15 10.85 -12.88 6.61
CA ARG A 15 10.66 -11.56 6.03
C ARG A 15 10.88 -10.43 7.05
N LYS A 16 11.66 -9.44 6.68
CA LYS A 16 11.94 -8.28 7.54
C LYS A 16 11.14 -7.03 7.14
N SER A 17 10.59 -7.00 5.93
CA SER A 17 9.74 -5.89 5.48
C SER A 17 8.48 -5.72 6.36
N HIS A 18 8.01 -6.77 7.03
CA HIS A 18 6.90 -6.67 7.97
C HIS A 18 7.18 -5.73 9.15
N ARG A 19 8.45 -5.58 9.58
CA ARG A 19 8.87 -4.61 10.61
C ARG A 19 8.47 -3.18 10.24
N VAL A 20 8.62 -2.83 8.95
CA VAL A 20 8.27 -1.52 8.43
C VAL A 20 6.75 -1.32 8.37
N ALA A 21 5.98 -2.37 8.09
CA ALA A 21 4.52 -2.31 8.17
C ALA A 21 4.04 -2.08 9.62
N LEU A 22 4.68 -2.74 10.59
CA LEU A 22 4.44 -2.49 12.02
C LEU A 22 4.81 -1.06 12.40
N TYR A 23 5.96 -0.56 11.94
CA TYR A 23 6.37 0.82 12.18
C TYR A 23 5.31 1.83 11.72
N PHE A 24 4.82 1.74 10.48
CA PHE A 24 3.78 2.67 10.01
C PHE A 24 2.50 2.57 10.82
N SER A 25 2.10 1.35 11.21
CA SER A 25 0.93 1.18 12.07
C SER A 25 1.12 1.84 13.43
N ASN A 26 2.28 1.66 14.06
CA ASN A 26 2.61 2.26 15.35
C ASN A 26 2.69 3.78 15.23
N TYR A 27 3.43 4.29 14.25
CA TYR A 27 3.60 5.72 14.00
C TYR A 27 2.27 6.45 13.83
N LEU A 28 1.37 5.92 12.99
CA LEU A 28 0.08 6.55 12.74
C LEU A 28 -0.83 6.54 13.97
N LYS A 29 -0.81 5.47 14.76
CA LYS A 29 -1.60 5.33 15.99
C LYS A 29 -1.07 6.20 17.12
N GLU A 30 0.23 6.16 17.38
CA GLU A 30 0.89 6.95 18.44
C GLU A 30 0.68 8.46 18.24
N ASN A 31 0.77 8.92 17.00
CA ASN A 31 0.54 10.32 16.66
C ASN A 31 -0.95 10.66 16.42
N LYS A 32 -1.88 9.72 16.62
CA LYS A 32 -3.34 9.90 16.45
C LYS A 32 -3.73 10.44 15.07
N LEU A 33 -2.99 10.07 14.03
CA LEU A 33 -3.17 10.58 12.68
C LEU A 33 -4.27 9.84 11.91
N ALA A 34 -4.40 8.52 12.12
CA ALA A 34 -5.36 7.67 11.42
C ALA A 34 -5.70 6.42 12.22
N THR A 35 -6.84 5.80 11.90
CA THR A 35 -7.05 4.37 12.19
C THR A 35 -6.28 3.54 11.19
N VAL A 36 -5.70 2.42 11.62
CA VAL A 36 -4.80 1.62 10.78
C VAL A 36 -5.13 0.15 10.89
N GLU A 37 -5.20 -0.52 9.74
CA GLU A 37 -5.24 -1.97 9.64
C GLU A 37 -4.07 -2.49 8.81
N ILE A 38 -3.37 -3.54 9.30
CA ILE A 38 -2.31 -4.20 8.55
C ILE A 38 -2.91 -5.38 7.78
N LEU A 39 -2.83 -5.30 6.45
CA LEU A 39 -3.21 -6.37 5.54
C LEU A 39 -1.96 -7.22 5.24
N ASP A 40 -1.75 -8.22 6.09
CA ASP A 40 -0.58 -9.11 6.01
C ASP A 40 -0.85 -10.25 5.03
N LEU A 41 -0.26 -10.21 3.83
CA LEU A 41 -0.49 -11.20 2.78
C LEU A 41 -0.06 -12.63 3.18
N ALA A 42 0.86 -12.79 4.13
CA ALA A 42 1.21 -14.12 4.65
C ALA A 42 0.07 -14.77 5.47
N LYS A 43 -0.80 -13.95 6.08
CA LYS A 43 -1.97 -14.44 6.82
C LYS A 43 -3.15 -14.76 5.92
N TYR A 44 -3.29 -14.00 4.82
CA TYR A 44 -4.35 -14.23 3.83
C TYR A 44 -4.15 -15.52 3.05
N ASN A 45 -2.91 -15.91 2.76
CA ASN A 45 -2.54 -17.12 2.03
C ASN A 45 -3.38 -17.33 0.75
N PHE A 46 -3.47 -16.29 -0.09
CA PHE A 46 -4.25 -16.34 -1.32
C PHE A 46 -3.71 -17.41 -2.29
N PRO A 47 -4.59 -18.13 -3.01
CA PRO A 47 -4.18 -18.92 -4.16
C PRO A 47 -3.58 -18.01 -5.25
N LEU A 48 -2.90 -18.59 -6.22
CA LEU A 48 -2.47 -17.83 -7.40
C LEU A 48 -3.70 -17.25 -8.11
N PHE A 49 -3.56 -16.02 -8.58
CA PHE A 49 -4.57 -15.32 -9.35
C PHE A 49 -4.92 -16.12 -10.61
N ASP A 50 -6.17 -16.42 -10.76
CA ASP A 50 -6.78 -17.08 -11.93
C ASP A 50 -7.86 -16.20 -12.56
N GLU A 51 -8.64 -15.47 -11.73
CA GLU A 51 -9.68 -14.57 -12.20
C GLU A 51 -9.90 -13.41 -11.23
N ARG A 52 -10.33 -12.28 -11.75
CA ARG A 52 -10.67 -11.08 -10.98
C ARG A 52 -11.84 -11.35 -10.04
N LEU A 53 -11.77 -10.77 -8.84
CA LEU A 53 -12.78 -11.01 -7.79
C LEU A 53 -14.22 -10.78 -8.26
N HIS A 54 -14.47 -9.74 -9.04
CA HIS A 54 -15.81 -9.38 -9.50
C HIS A 54 -16.36 -10.31 -10.62
N LEU A 55 -15.51 -11.17 -11.19
CA LEU A 55 -15.88 -12.18 -12.20
C LEU A 55 -15.99 -13.59 -11.60
N GLN A 56 -15.59 -13.78 -10.34
CA GLN A 56 -15.63 -15.08 -9.68
C GLN A 56 -17.06 -15.42 -9.27
N ASN A 57 -17.55 -16.61 -9.67
CA ASN A 57 -18.87 -17.10 -9.24
C ASN A 57 -18.94 -17.44 -7.74
N HIS A 58 -17.82 -17.93 -7.18
CA HIS A 58 -17.70 -18.35 -5.79
C HIS A 58 -16.43 -17.75 -5.15
N PRO A 59 -16.41 -16.43 -4.87
CA PRO A 59 -15.23 -15.77 -4.35
C PRO A 59 -14.86 -16.28 -2.95
N HIS A 60 -13.57 -16.46 -2.71
CA HIS A 60 -13.07 -16.89 -1.42
C HIS A 60 -13.29 -15.78 -0.37
N LYS A 61 -13.70 -16.18 0.86
CA LYS A 61 -14.01 -15.23 1.95
C LYS A 61 -12.86 -14.25 2.24
N ALA A 62 -11.61 -14.73 2.21
CA ALA A 62 -10.44 -13.87 2.41
C ALA A 62 -10.29 -12.82 1.29
N ALA A 63 -10.68 -13.13 0.05
CA ALA A 63 -10.66 -12.16 -1.05
C ALA A 63 -11.72 -11.07 -0.87
N LEU A 64 -12.91 -11.45 -0.43
CA LEU A 64 -14.00 -10.50 -0.09
C LEU A 64 -13.60 -9.59 1.09
N ASP A 65 -13.02 -10.16 2.15
CA ASP A 65 -12.52 -9.39 3.29
C ASP A 65 -11.44 -8.40 2.86
N PHE A 66 -10.44 -8.85 2.10
CA PHE A 66 -9.37 -7.99 1.59
C PHE A 66 -9.92 -6.85 0.70
N SER A 67 -10.82 -7.18 -0.23
CA SER A 67 -11.51 -6.20 -1.07
C SER A 67 -12.26 -5.15 -0.24
N GLY A 68 -13.05 -5.60 0.74
CA GLY A 68 -13.78 -4.71 1.64
C GLY A 68 -12.87 -3.74 2.38
N LYS A 69 -11.73 -4.23 2.88
CA LYS A 69 -10.72 -3.42 3.58
C LYS A 69 -10.03 -2.41 2.67
N ILE A 70 -9.69 -2.80 1.44
CA ILE A 70 -9.14 -1.86 0.45
C ILE A 70 -10.19 -0.81 0.06
N LYS A 71 -11.46 -1.21 -0.14
CA LYS A 71 -12.55 -0.27 -0.45
C LYS A 71 -12.75 0.76 0.65
N SER A 72 -12.82 0.32 1.90
CA SER A 72 -13.10 1.18 3.07
C SER A 72 -11.93 2.10 3.45
N ALA A 73 -10.69 1.76 3.07
CA ALA A 73 -9.53 2.60 3.36
C ALA A 73 -9.56 3.91 2.53
N ASP A 74 -9.28 5.03 3.19
CA ASP A 74 -9.09 6.34 2.54
C ASP A 74 -7.81 6.37 1.72
N GLY A 75 -6.76 5.66 2.18
CA GLY A 75 -5.48 5.51 1.49
C GLY A 75 -4.79 4.20 1.85
N VAL A 76 -3.82 3.82 1.04
CA VAL A 76 -3.06 2.57 1.20
C VAL A 76 -1.57 2.87 1.29
N ILE A 77 -0.87 2.22 2.22
CA ILE A 77 0.59 2.16 2.24
C ILE A 77 0.99 0.75 1.83
N ILE A 78 1.71 0.62 0.72
CA ILE A 78 2.29 -0.66 0.30
C ILE A 78 3.72 -0.74 0.84
N VAL A 79 3.97 -1.71 1.71
CA VAL A 79 5.31 -2.06 2.20
C VAL A 79 5.78 -3.31 1.46
N THR A 80 6.78 -3.17 0.61
CA THR A 80 7.24 -4.24 -0.27
C THR A 80 8.76 -4.41 -0.26
N PRO A 81 9.28 -5.65 -0.14
CA PRO A 81 10.67 -5.90 -0.43
C PRO A 81 10.93 -5.91 -1.93
N GLU A 82 12.21 -5.94 -2.29
CA GLU A 82 12.70 -6.20 -3.63
C GLU A 82 13.13 -7.67 -3.76
N TYR A 83 12.60 -8.36 -4.75
CA TYR A 83 13.01 -9.71 -5.14
C TYR A 83 13.42 -9.70 -6.61
N ASN A 84 14.73 -9.83 -6.87
CA ASN A 84 15.28 -9.86 -8.24
C ASN A 84 14.84 -8.65 -9.09
N GLY A 85 14.91 -7.45 -8.53
CA GLY A 85 14.54 -6.21 -9.23
C GLY A 85 13.05 -5.92 -9.31
N GLY A 86 12.19 -6.81 -8.76
CA GLY A 86 10.73 -6.68 -8.78
C GLY A 86 10.10 -6.77 -7.40
N TYR A 87 8.82 -6.50 -7.32
CA TYR A 87 8.01 -6.72 -6.12
C TYR A 87 7.55 -8.19 -6.04
N PRO A 88 7.21 -8.70 -4.83
CA PRO A 88 6.80 -10.10 -4.64
C PRO A 88 5.59 -10.50 -5.49
N ALA A 89 5.57 -11.74 -5.97
CA ALA A 89 4.41 -12.32 -6.66
C ALA A 89 3.11 -12.20 -5.84
N SER A 90 3.20 -12.33 -4.50
CA SER A 90 2.07 -12.12 -3.59
C SER A 90 1.43 -10.74 -3.69
N LEU A 91 2.23 -9.70 -3.93
CA LEU A 91 1.71 -8.35 -4.16
C LEU A 91 1.03 -8.24 -5.52
N LYS A 92 1.68 -8.76 -6.58
CA LYS A 92 1.07 -8.76 -7.92
C LYS A 92 -0.26 -9.50 -7.92
N ASN A 93 -0.32 -10.62 -7.22
CA ASN A 93 -1.50 -11.46 -7.07
C ASN A 93 -2.72 -10.66 -6.55
N VAL A 94 -2.55 -9.90 -5.47
CA VAL A 94 -3.66 -9.11 -4.90
C VAL A 94 -3.96 -7.83 -5.67
N ILE A 95 -2.99 -7.29 -6.39
CA ILE A 95 -3.23 -6.16 -7.30
C ILE A 95 -4.12 -6.61 -8.46
N ASP A 96 -3.87 -7.78 -9.04
CA ASP A 96 -4.63 -8.31 -10.16
C ASP A 96 -6.00 -8.84 -9.74
N LEU A 97 -6.10 -9.40 -8.52
CA LEU A 97 -7.35 -9.89 -7.95
C LEU A 97 -8.43 -8.79 -7.87
N LEU A 98 -8.03 -7.57 -7.58
CA LEU A 98 -8.90 -6.42 -7.45
C LEU A 98 -8.80 -5.51 -8.68
N TYR A 99 -9.83 -4.68 -8.92
CA TYR A 99 -9.85 -3.74 -10.04
C TYR A 99 -10.41 -2.37 -9.61
N ASP A 100 -11.72 -2.28 -9.39
CA ASP A 100 -12.39 -1.01 -9.03
C ASP A 100 -11.95 -0.48 -7.66
N GLU A 101 -11.50 -1.35 -6.77
CA GLU A 101 -11.01 -1.00 -5.44
C GLU A 101 -9.78 -0.09 -5.50
N TRP A 102 -9.00 -0.20 -6.58
CA TRP A 102 -7.80 0.62 -6.81
C TRP A 102 -8.09 1.96 -7.48
N HIS A 103 -9.26 2.11 -8.14
CA HIS A 103 -9.55 3.32 -8.89
C HIS A 103 -9.53 4.57 -8.00
N HIS A 104 -8.65 5.51 -8.34
CA HIS A 104 -8.43 6.75 -7.60
C HIS A 104 -8.09 6.51 -6.10
N LYS A 105 -7.58 5.34 -5.77
CA LYS A 105 -7.10 5.05 -4.41
C LYS A 105 -5.73 5.71 -4.24
N PRO A 106 -5.55 6.61 -3.24
CA PRO A 106 -4.22 7.12 -2.88
C PRO A 106 -3.35 5.98 -2.36
N VAL A 107 -2.20 5.76 -3.02
CA VAL A 107 -1.27 4.68 -2.68
C VAL A 107 0.14 5.24 -2.50
N ALA A 108 0.67 5.09 -1.30
CA ALA A 108 2.06 5.43 -0.96
C ALA A 108 2.92 4.15 -0.93
N ILE A 109 4.16 4.24 -1.44
CA ILE A 109 5.06 3.09 -1.59
C ILE A 109 6.23 3.21 -0.62
N SER A 110 6.42 2.17 0.19
CA SER A 110 7.63 1.94 0.98
C SER A 110 8.32 0.68 0.49
N THR A 111 9.56 0.82 0.03
CA THR A 111 10.39 -0.31 -0.42
C THR A 111 11.39 -0.68 0.65
N VAL A 112 11.73 -1.97 0.74
CA VAL A 112 12.55 -2.49 1.84
C VAL A 112 13.59 -3.47 1.32
N SER A 113 14.83 -3.31 1.75
CA SER A 113 15.88 -4.33 1.54
C SER A 113 16.88 -4.35 2.70
N ASP A 114 17.70 -5.40 2.75
CA ASP A 114 18.86 -5.46 3.62
C ASP A 114 20.13 -4.89 2.94
N SER A 115 20.04 -4.55 1.64
CA SER A 115 21.09 -3.84 0.91
C SER A 115 21.02 -2.32 1.15
N ASN A 116 22.04 -1.60 0.67
CA ASN A 116 22.11 -0.14 0.79
C ASN A 116 21.10 0.63 -0.07
N PHE A 117 20.44 -0.04 -1.04
CA PHE A 117 19.55 0.61 -2.00
C PHE A 117 18.08 0.67 -1.57
N GLY A 118 17.72 0.03 -0.44
CA GLY A 118 16.37 0.11 0.11
C GLY A 118 15.27 -0.44 -0.80
N GLY A 119 15.61 -1.33 -1.76
CA GLY A 119 14.64 -1.89 -2.69
C GLY A 119 14.14 -0.90 -3.75
N SER A 120 14.94 0.09 -4.11
CA SER A 120 14.52 1.19 -5.00
C SER A 120 14.16 0.76 -6.43
N GLN A 121 14.68 -0.36 -6.94
CA GLN A 121 14.38 -0.83 -8.30
C GLN A 121 12.91 -1.25 -8.48
N VAL A 122 12.24 -1.66 -7.41
CA VAL A 122 10.81 -2.02 -7.43
C VAL A 122 9.91 -0.84 -7.81
N ILE A 123 10.34 0.39 -7.50
CA ILE A 123 9.49 1.58 -7.56
C ILE A 123 8.90 1.76 -8.95
N THR A 124 9.73 1.73 -9.99
CA THR A 124 9.29 1.97 -11.37
C THR A 124 8.24 0.95 -11.84
N SER A 125 8.50 -0.34 -11.61
CA SER A 125 7.59 -1.41 -12.04
C SER A 125 6.27 -1.38 -11.25
N LEU A 126 6.33 -1.08 -9.95
CA LEU A 126 5.14 -1.00 -9.10
C LEU A 126 4.31 0.25 -9.43
N GLN A 127 4.94 1.41 -9.63
CA GLN A 127 4.24 2.63 -10.05
C GLN A 127 3.53 2.44 -11.39
N PHE A 128 4.19 1.84 -12.36
CA PHE A 128 3.59 1.56 -13.66
C PHE A 128 2.37 0.63 -13.52
N THR A 129 2.48 -0.43 -12.72
CA THR A 129 1.37 -1.35 -12.44
C THR A 129 0.18 -0.64 -11.82
N LEU A 130 0.41 0.18 -10.79
CA LEU A 130 -0.62 0.94 -10.09
C LEU A 130 -1.27 1.99 -11.01
N TRP A 131 -0.47 2.67 -11.81
CA TRP A 131 -0.98 3.62 -12.82
C TRP A 131 -1.92 2.94 -13.82
N LYS A 132 -1.59 1.74 -14.31
CA LYS A 132 -2.42 0.98 -15.27
C LYS A 132 -3.79 0.61 -14.72
N ILE A 133 -3.91 0.41 -13.40
CA ILE A 133 -5.18 0.14 -12.72
C ILE A 133 -5.82 1.42 -12.13
N ARG A 134 -5.36 2.59 -12.55
CA ARG A 134 -5.90 3.91 -12.16
C ARG A 134 -5.78 4.23 -10.67
N ALA A 135 -4.85 3.63 -9.94
CA ALA A 135 -4.52 4.06 -8.59
C ALA A 135 -3.73 5.38 -8.63
N TRP A 136 -3.89 6.22 -7.63
CA TRP A 136 -3.15 7.47 -7.49
C TRP A 136 -1.89 7.23 -6.67
N THR A 137 -0.76 7.05 -7.33
CA THR A 137 0.51 6.88 -6.65
C THR A 137 1.02 8.21 -6.10
N VAL A 138 1.31 8.22 -4.79
CA VAL A 138 1.89 9.38 -4.11
C VAL A 138 3.35 9.55 -4.53
N PRO A 139 3.80 10.76 -4.91
CA PRO A 139 5.18 10.98 -5.37
C PRO A 139 6.24 10.73 -4.30
N ALA A 140 5.91 10.96 -3.03
CA ALA A 140 6.82 10.66 -1.93
C ALA A 140 7.01 9.16 -1.76
N MET A 141 8.25 8.73 -1.60
CA MET A 141 8.63 7.34 -1.40
C MET A 141 9.36 7.18 -0.07
N PHE A 142 9.25 5.97 0.51
CA PHE A 142 9.92 5.64 1.77
C PHE A 142 10.81 4.39 1.59
N PRO A 143 11.99 4.53 0.95
CA PRO A 143 12.93 3.42 0.85
C PRO A 143 13.60 3.15 2.19
N VAL A 144 13.71 1.87 2.55
CA VAL A 144 14.32 1.39 3.79
C VAL A 144 15.49 0.46 3.44
N PRO A 145 16.72 0.98 3.39
CA PRO A 145 17.92 0.16 3.29
C PRO A 145 18.22 -0.48 4.65
N ARG A 146 19.05 -1.53 4.66
CA ARG A 146 19.57 -2.19 5.87
C ARG A 146 18.50 -2.38 6.96
N VAL A 147 17.36 -2.91 6.57
CA VAL A 147 16.16 -2.99 7.43
C VAL A 147 16.44 -3.73 8.75
N THR A 148 17.37 -4.67 8.76
CA THR A 148 17.76 -5.41 9.98
C THR A 148 18.42 -4.51 11.02
N GLU A 149 19.16 -3.51 10.59
CA GLU A 149 19.81 -2.54 11.48
C GLU A 149 18.86 -1.42 11.90
N LEU A 150 17.94 -1.04 11.00
CA LEU A 150 17.07 0.12 11.20
C LEU A 150 15.80 -0.16 12.01
N PHE A 151 15.31 -1.42 12.03
CA PHE A 151 14.07 -1.75 12.72
C PHE A 151 14.17 -3.09 13.47
N ASP A 152 13.68 -3.12 14.69
CA ASP A 152 13.50 -4.36 15.45
C ASP A 152 12.27 -5.16 14.97
N ASP A 153 12.06 -6.35 15.55
CA ASP A 153 10.94 -7.24 15.18
C ASP A 153 9.55 -6.67 15.54
N LYS A 154 9.49 -5.67 16.40
CA LYS A 154 8.25 -4.96 16.77
C LYS A 154 7.99 -3.72 15.92
N GLY A 155 8.91 -3.40 15.00
CA GLY A 155 8.83 -2.21 14.15
C GLY A 155 9.33 -0.94 14.83
N ASN A 156 10.07 -1.04 15.92
CA ASN A 156 10.68 0.13 16.54
C ASN A 156 11.93 0.52 15.75
N PRO A 157 12.09 1.81 15.35
CA PRO A 157 13.28 2.25 14.63
C PRO A 157 14.47 2.46 15.58
N ALA A 158 15.68 2.17 15.11
CA ALA A 158 16.93 2.39 15.86
C ALA A 158 17.16 3.88 16.15
N ASP A 159 16.87 4.76 15.17
CA ASP A 159 16.82 6.22 15.34
C ASP A 159 15.38 6.71 15.08
N LYS A 160 14.61 6.79 16.16
CA LYS A 160 13.20 7.22 16.09
C LYS A 160 13.07 8.63 15.53
N THR A 161 13.93 9.55 15.93
CA THR A 161 13.84 10.95 15.51
C THR A 161 14.06 11.12 14.01
N ALA A 162 15.10 10.51 13.47
CA ALA A 162 15.40 10.60 12.04
C ALA A 162 14.34 9.88 11.19
N ILE A 163 13.90 8.70 11.61
CA ILE A 163 12.91 7.91 10.88
C ILE A 163 11.53 8.58 10.93
N ASP A 164 11.09 9.08 12.09
CA ASP A 164 9.81 9.78 12.24
C ASP A 164 9.76 11.07 11.41
N LYS A 165 10.86 11.82 11.32
CA LYS A 165 10.95 13.01 10.43
C LYS A 165 10.73 12.64 8.95
N ARG A 166 11.30 11.54 8.50
CA ARG A 166 11.06 11.03 7.13
C ARG A 166 9.62 10.56 6.95
N ALA A 167 9.09 9.83 7.94
CA ALA A 167 7.72 9.33 7.91
C ALA A 167 6.70 10.48 7.90
N ALA A 168 6.95 11.56 8.64
CA ALA A 168 6.08 12.73 8.65
C ALA A 168 5.88 13.30 7.25
N ASN A 169 6.95 13.46 6.46
CA ASN A 169 6.87 13.95 5.09
C ASN A 169 6.13 12.97 4.17
N PHE A 170 6.42 11.68 4.29
CA PHE A 170 5.79 10.63 3.50
C PHE A 170 4.26 10.55 3.77
N ILE A 171 3.86 10.56 5.03
CA ILE A 171 2.46 10.50 5.44
C ILE A 171 1.72 11.81 5.09
N LYS A 172 2.37 12.96 5.20
CA LYS A 172 1.80 14.24 4.78
C LYS A 172 1.41 14.24 3.30
N GLU A 173 2.26 13.68 2.43
CA GLU A 173 1.94 13.56 1.01
C GLU A 173 0.76 12.60 0.78
N LEU A 174 0.71 11.45 1.47
CA LEU A 174 -0.44 10.55 1.37
C LEU A 174 -1.74 11.26 1.77
N PHE A 175 -1.72 12.02 2.86
CA PHE A 175 -2.90 12.76 3.32
C PHE A 175 -3.34 13.85 2.35
N ARG A 176 -2.41 14.53 1.68
CA ARG A 176 -2.76 15.48 0.61
C ARG A 176 -3.57 14.82 -0.52
N PHE A 177 -3.18 13.61 -0.93
CA PHE A 177 -3.90 12.86 -1.95
C PHE A 177 -5.27 12.37 -1.46
N ILE A 178 -5.37 11.98 -0.17
CA ILE A 178 -6.64 11.60 0.45
C ILE A 178 -7.59 12.82 0.49
N GLU A 179 -7.11 13.99 0.88
CA GLU A 179 -7.93 15.21 0.89
C GLU A 179 -8.31 15.66 -0.53
N ALA A 180 -7.39 15.60 -1.49
CA ALA A 180 -7.69 15.92 -2.88
C ALA A 180 -8.82 15.06 -3.45
N LYS A 181 -8.88 13.76 -3.07
CA LYS A 181 -9.96 12.86 -3.49
C LYS A 181 -11.34 13.28 -2.97
N LYS A 182 -11.41 14.01 -1.84
CA LYS A 182 -12.67 14.45 -1.25
C LYS A 182 -13.23 15.71 -1.88
N VAL A 183 -12.43 16.43 -2.71
CA VAL A 183 -12.87 17.67 -3.35
C VAL A 183 -13.95 17.35 -4.38
N PRO A 184 -15.16 17.94 -4.27
CA PRO A 184 -16.22 17.75 -5.25
C PRO A 184 -15.75 18.19 -6.66
N GLY A 185 -16.03 17.37 -7.68
CA GLY A 185 -15.66 17.66 -9.07
C GLY A 185 -14.34 17.06 -9.55
N LEU A 186 -13.44 16.59 -8.66
CA LEU A 186 -12.28 15.77 -9.06
C LEU A 186 -12.68 14.32 -9.35
N GLY A 187 -13.81 13.86 -8.80
CA GLY A 187 -14.43 12.59 -9.16
C GLY A 187 -15.65 12.84 -10.06
N ILE A 188 -15.43 13.15 -11.34
CA ILE A 188 -16.54 13.30 -12.30
C ILE A 188 -17.30 11.97 -12.34
N SER A 189 -18.55 11.98 -11.89
CA SER A 189 -19.40 10.82 -11.93
C SER A 189 -19.69 10.40 -13.38
N LYS A 190 -19.93 9.10 -13.63
CA LYS A 190 -20.34 8.64 -14.98
C LYS A 190 -21.54 9.41 -15.51
N THR A 191 -22.40 9.91 -14.64
CA THR A 191 -23.59 10.70 -14.97
C THR A 191 -23.23 12.13 -15.42
N GLU A 192 -22.16 12.72 -14.90
CA GLU A 192 -21.70 14.05 -15.31
C GLU A 192 -20.91 14.01 -16.62
N LEU A 193 -20.10 12.96 -16.85
CA LEU A 193 -19.44 12.72 -18.14
C LEU A 193 -20.43 12.51 -19.29
N ALA A 194 -21.56 11.88 -19.03
CA ALA A 194 -22.61 11.69 -20.05
C ALA A 194 -23.29 13.01 -20.47
N LYS A 195 -23.21 14.06 -19.64
CA LYS A 195 -23.76 15.39 -19.95
C LYS A 195 -22.76 16.30 -20.66
N THR A 196 -21.47 15.99 -20.60
CA THR A 196 -20.42 16.73 -21.30
C THR A 196 -20.24 16.07 -22.67
N LYS A 197 -20.95 16.57 -23.68
CA LYS A 197 -20.70 16.20 -25.08
C LYS A 197 -19.29 16.67 -25.44
N LEU A 198 -18.30 15.79 -25.37
CA LEU A 198 -17.02 15.88 -26.04
C LEU A 198 -17.03 14.93 -27.22
#